data_006f83cdf723304f0616721403b24278
#
_entry.id   006f83cdf723304f0616721403b24278
#
_cell.length_a   1.000
_cell.length_b   1.000
_cell.length_c   1.000
_cell.angle_alpha   90.00
_cell.angle_beta   90.00
_cell.angle_gamma   90.00
#
_symmetry.space_group_name_H-M   'P 1'
#
loop_
_entity.id
_entity.type
_entity.pdbx_description
1 polymer ?
#
loop_
_entity_poly.entity_id
_entity_poly.type
_entity_poly.pdbx_seq_one_letter_code
_entity_poly.pdbx_strand_id
1 'polypeptide(L)'
;MGSGNAIRVTEPETFTLIQLEEERQKLKKKELLKNMLTDSEFSIQGQCAINLMMTKIDIINTFLLMHYGRNFIQMKTGRLKSYDSVCKKMQKKGLDLTFSNALDKINDLIGVRAVCAY
;
A
#
# COMPACT_ATOMS: atom_id res chain seq x y z
N MET A 1 18.02 40.39 -22.18
CA MET A 1 17.83 39.00 -21.87
C MET A 1 18.83 38.45 -20.86
N GLY A 2 20.09 38.78 -20.96
CA GLY A 2 21.09 38.29 -20.03
C GLY A 2 20.90 38.74 -18.59
N SER A 3 20.36 39.93 -18.37
CA SER A 3 20.16 40.48 -17.04
C SER A 3 19.10 39.68 -16.22
N GLY A 4 18.07 39.22 -16.85
CA GLY A 4 17.07 38.42 -16.17
C GLY A 4 17.58 37.08 -15.67
N ASN A 5 18.50 36.49 -16.40
CA ASN A 5 19.10 35.20 -16.01
C ASN A 5 20.08 35.36 -14.86
N ALA A 6 20.82 36.47 -14.81
CA ALA A 6 21.74 36.74 -13.74
C ALA A 6 21.05 36.90 -12.38
N ILE A 7 19.90 37.52 -12.35
CA ILE A 7 19.10 37.70 -11.13
C ILE A 7 18.63 36.39 -10.56
N ARG A 8 18.32 35.43 -11.40
CA ARG A 8 17.77 34.13 -10.99
C ARG A 8 18.78 33.17 -10.40
N VAL A 9 20.06 33.43 -10.55
CA VAL A 9 21.09 32.48 -10.12
C VAL A 9 21.27 32.49 -8.61
N THR A 10 21.17 33.65 -7.94
CA THR A 10 21.41 33.72 -6.50
C THR A 10 20.29 33.23 -5.61
N GLU A 11 19.06 33.64 -5.87
CA GLU A 11 17.90 33.17 -5.10
C GLU A 11 17.60 31.69 -5.32
N PRO A 12 17.57 31.19 -6.58
CA PRO A 12 17.32 29.78 -6.82
C PRO A 12 18.32 28.82 -6.20
N GLU A 13 19.57 29.21 -6.01
CA GLU A 13 20.58 28.33 -5.41
C GLU A 13 20.24 27.96 -3.98
N THR A 14 19.94 28.95 -3.13
CA THR A 14 19.56 28.69 -1.74
C THR A 14 18.27 27.87 -1.67
N PHE A 15 17.30 28.22 -2.48
CA PHE A 15 16.04 27.51 -2.56
C PHE A 15 16.24 26.07 -3.04
N THR A 16 17.10 25.86 -4.05
CA THR A 16 17.44 24.55 -4.58
C THR A 16 18.07 23.64 -3.53
N LEU A 17 18.94 24.16 -2.67
CA LEU A 17 19.54 23.38 -1.59
C LEU A 17 18.50 22.90 -0.59
N ILE A 18 17.54 23.75 -0.24
CA ILE A 18 16.43 23.38 0.64
C ILE A 18 15.58 22.30 -0.03
N GLN A 19 15.27 22.46 -1.31
CA GLN A 19 14.50 21.47 -2.07
C GLN A 19 15.22 20.12 -2.14
N LEU A 20 16.53 20.12 -2.38
CA LEU A 20 17.32 18.90 -2.43
C LEU A 20 17.31 18.17 -1.08
N GLU A 21 17.40 18.90 0.02
CA GLU A 21 17.32 18.31 1.34
C GLU A 21 15.95 17.71 1.62
N GLU A 22 14.88 18.40 1.25
CA GLU A 22 13.51 17.91 1.39
C GLU A 22 13.30 16.65 0.55
N GLU A 23 13.77 16.64 -0.70
CA GLU A 23 13.69 15.48 -1.58
C GLU A 23 14.48 14.30 -1.01
N ARG A 24 15.65 14.55 -0.45
CA ARG A 24 16.46 13.51 0.19
C ARG A 24 15.73 12.89 1.37
N GLN A 25 15.08 13.68 2.20
CA GLN A 25 14.30 13.19 3.33
C GLN A 25 13.10 12.37 2.87
N LYS A 26 12.42 12.81 1.82
CA LYS A 26 11.32 12.06 1.23
C LYS A 26 11.78 10.70 0.69
N LEU A 27 12.92 10.67 0.00
CA LEU A 27 13.49 9.42 -0.52
C LEU A 27 13.86 8.45 0.60
N LYS A 28 14.44 8.95 1.68
CA LYS A 28 14.75 8.12 2.85
C LYS A 28 13.49 7.52 3.47
N LYS A 29 12.44 8.31 3.62
CA LYS A 29 11.16 7.83 4.15
C LYS A 29 10.54 6.78 3.25
N LYS A 30 10.55 7.00 1.94
CA LYS A 30 10.03 6.03 0.96
C LYS A 30 10.80 4.72 1.01
N GLU A 31 12.12 4.80 1.08
CA GLU A 31 12.95 3.60 1.13
C GLU A 31 12.73 2.81 2.41
N LEU A 32 12.64 3.48 3.54
CA LEU A 32 12.33 2.83 4.82
C LEU A 32 10.96 2.16 4.77
N LEU A 33 9.94 2.84 4.27
CA LEU A 33 8.60 2.29 4.12
C LEU A 33 8.61 1.08 3.20
N LYS A 34 9.30 1.16 2.06
CA LYS A 34 9.45 0.05 1.12
C LYS A 34 10.08 -1.16 1.80
N ASN A 35 11.17 -0.93 2.54
CA ASN A 35 11.86 -2.01 3.23
C ASN A 35 10.96 -2.69 4.25
N MET A 36 10.19 -1.93 5.01
CA MET A 36 9.28 -2.48 6.01
C MET A 36 8.11 -3.23 5.38
N LEU A 37 7.53 -2.73 4.29
CA LEU A 37 6.43 -3.40 3.59
C LEU A 37 6.87 -4.63 2.82
N THR A 38 8.13 -4.68 2.38
CA THR A 38 8.70 -5.84 1.68
C THR A 38 9.47 -6.77 2.61
N ASP A 39 9.52 -6.45 3.89
CA ASP A 39 10.15 -7.31 4.89
C ASP A 39 9.50 -8.68 4.90
N SER A 40 10.33 -9.72 4.98
CA SER A 40 9.88 -11.11 4.93
C SER A 40 8.88 -11.43 6.05
N GLU A 41 9.09 -10.89 7.23
CA GLU A 41 8.20 -11.13 8.36
C GLU A 41 6.80 -10.55 8.10
N PHE A 42 6.72 -9.30 7.65
CA PHE A 42 5.44 -8.67 7.30
C PHE A 42 4.74 -9.43 6.17
N SER A 43 5.48 -9.80 5.12
CA SER A 43 4.95 -10.56 3.99
C SER A 43 4.43 -11.92 4.40
N ILE A 44 5.14 -12.62 5.26
CA ILE A 44 4.73 -13.94 5.77
C ILE A 44 3.48 -13.80 6.61
N GLN A 45 3.44 -12.87 7.54
CA GLN A 45 2.27 -12.63 8.37
C GLN A 45 1.05 -12.25 7.54
N GLY A 46 1.23 -11.37 6.55
CA GLY A 46 0.17 -10.97 5.64
C GLY A 46 -0.35 -12.14 4.81
N GLN A 47 0.54 -12.97 4.29
CA GLN A 47 0.16 -14.15 3.53
C GLN A 47 -0.56 -15.18 4.39
N CYS A 48 -0.12 -15.36 5.63
CA CYS A 48 -0.80 -16.24 6.59
C CYS A 48 -2.23 -15.75 6.88
N ALA A 49 -2.40 -14.44 7.04
CA ALA A 49 -3.73 -13.84 7.25
C ALA A 49 -4.65 -14.07 6.03
N ILE A 50 -4.12 -13.89 4.83
CA ILE A 50 -4.84 -14.15 3.58
C ILE A 50 -5.26 -15.63 3.53
N ASN A 51 -4.34 -16.53 3.79
CA ASN A 51 -4.61 -17.99 3.76
C ASN A 51 -5.69 -18.37 4.77
N LEU A 52 -5.63 -17.79 5.97
CA LEU A 52 -6.65 -18.04 6.99
C LEU A 52 -8.03 -17.57 6.52
N MET A 53 -8.12 -16.37 5.94
CA MET A 53 -9.39 -15.84 5.41
C MET A 53 -9.90 -16.66 4.24
N MET A 54 -9.02 -17.09 3.34
CA MET A 54 -9.39 -17.98 2.22
C MET A 54 -9.94 -19.32 2.71
N THR A 55 -9.34 -19.87 3.75
CA THR A 55 -9.81 -21.10 4.38
C THR A 55 -11.21 -20.92 4.99
N LYS A 56 -11.43 -19.81 5.68
CA LYS A 56 -12.76 -19.50 6.23
C LYS A 56 -13.81 -19.36 5.14
N ILE A 57 -13.46 -18.73 4.03
CA ILE A 57 -14.36 -18.62 2.87
C ILE A 57 -14.69 -20.00 2.32
N ASP A 58 -13.72 -20.89 2.20
CA ASP A 58 -13.94 -22.26 1.75
C ASP A 58 -14.87 -23.03 2.70
N ILE A 59 -14.69 -22.87 4.00
CA ILE A 59 -15.56 -23.50 5.01
C ILE A 59 -17.00 -23.01 4.85
N ILE A 60 -17.18 -21.69 4.70
CA ILE A 60 -18.51 -21.12 4.50
C ILE A 60 -19.14 -21.66 3.21
N ASN A 61 -18.38 -21.71 2.13
CA ASN A 61 -18.89 -22.23 0.85
C ASN A 61 -19.29 -23.70 0.97
N THR A 62 -18.47 -24.50 1.65
CA THR A 62 -18.79 -25.92 1.90
C THR A 62 -20.08 -26.05 2.70
N PHE A 63 -20.22 -25.25 3.75
CA PHE A 63 -21.44 -25.23 4.57
C PHE A 63 -22.67 -24.89 3.71
N LEU A 64 -22.59 -23.87 2.87
CA LEU A 64 -23.67 -23.46 1.99
C LEU A 64 -24.00 -24.54 0.94
N LEU A 65 -22.94 -25.16 0.40
CA LEU A 65 -23.13 -26.28 -0.54
C LEU A 65 -23.91 -27.45 0.11
N MET A 66 -23.54 -27.79 1.34
CA MET A 66 -24.21 -28.87 2.07
C MET A 66 -25.67 -28.53 2.39
N HIS A 67 -25.99 -27.30 2.72
CA HIS A 67 -27.34 -26.89 3.09
C HIS A 67 -28.24 -26.60 1.90
N TYR A 68 -27.69 -26.02 0.83
CA TYR A 68 -28.49 -25.55 -0.30
C TYR A 68 -28.21 -26.31 -1.60
N GLY A 69 -27.22 -27.21 -1.59
CA GLY A 69 -26.93 -28.08 -2.73
C GLY A 69 -26.26 -27.40 -3.89
N ARG A 70 -25.69 -26.17 -3.69
CA ARG A 70 -24.98 -25.45 -4.76
C ARG A 70 -23.85 -24.62 -4.22
N ASN A 71 -22.87 -24.32 -5.08
CA ASN A 71 -21.80 -23.40 -4.76
C ASN A 71 -22.27 -21.96 -4.89
N PHE A 72 -22.07 -21.17 -3.82
CA PHE A 72 -22.38 -19.75 -3.81
C PHE A 72 -21.14 -18.91 -4.16
N ILE A 73 -19.96 -19.38 -3.84
CA ILE A 73 -18.72 -18.65 -4.06
C ILE A 73 -18.06 -19.16 -5.34
N GLN A 74 -18.04 -18.32 -6.38
CA GLN A 74 -17.51 -18.68 -7.68
C GLN A 74 -15.99 -18.48 -7.75
N MET A 75 -15.50 -17.42 -7.10
CA MET A 75 -14.10 -17.08 -7.15
C MET A 75 -13.70 -16.37 -5.86
N LYS A 76 -12.49 -16.60 -5.41
CA LYS A 76 -11.90 -15.89 -4.30
C LYS A 76 -10.47 -15.50 -4.63
N THR A 77 -10.06 -14.32 -4.22
CA THR A 77 -8.70 -13.81 -4.41
C THR A 77 -8.24 -13.12 -3.14
N GLY A 78 -6.94 -13.16 -2.91
CA GLY A 78 -6.33 -12.46 -1.80
C GLY A 78 -5.03 -11.83 -2.22
N ARG A 79 -4.71 -10.65 -1.68
CA ARG A 79 -3.46 -9.97 -2.02
C ARG A 79 -2.96 -9.08 -0.91
N LEU A 80 -1.64 -8.90 -0.89
CA LEU A 80 -0.99 -7.80 -0.19
C LEU A 80 -0.94 -6.60 -1.13
N LYS A 81 -1.25 -5.41 -0.60
CA LYS A 81 -1.17 -4.19 -1.39
C LYS A 81 0.29 -3.89 -1.72
N SER A 82 0.57 -3.57 -2.98
CA SER A 82 1.93 -3.24 -3.41
C SER A 82 2.41 -1.94 -2.78
N TYR A 83 3.73 -1.80 -2.64
CA TYR A 83 4.35 -0.59 -2.14
C TYR A 83 3.90 0.65 -2.91
N ASP A 84 3.89 0.58 -4.25
CA ASP A 84 3.49 1.71 -5.09
C ASP A 84 2.04 2.13 -4.82
N SER A 85 1.15 1.17 -4.67
CA SER A 85 -0.25 1.44 -4.36
C SER A 85 -0.42 2.06 -2.97
N VAL A 86 0.34 1.59 -1.99
CA VAL A 86 0.33 2.16 -0.63
C VAL A 86 0.81 3.60 -0.67
N CYS A 87 1.93 3.89 -1.35
CA CYS A 87 2.46 5.23 -1.47
C CYS A 87 1.47 6.18 -2.13
N LYS A 88 0.86 5.78 -3.22
CA LYS A 88 -0.14 6.60 -3.93
C LYS A 88 -1.32 6.93 -3.02
N LYS A 89 -1.81 5.95 -2.29
CA LYS A 89 -2.94 6.15 -1.40
C LYS A 89 -2.58 7.06 -0.22
N MET A 90 -1.40 6.89 0.36
CA MET A 90 -0.92 7.73 1.45
C MET A 90 -0.73 9.17 1.00
N GLN A 91 -0.14 9.39 -0.18
CA GLN A 91 0.01 10.72 -0.76
C GLN A 91 -1.34 11.37 -1.04
N LYS A 92 -2.28 10.63 -1.57
CA LYS A 92 -3.64 11.13 -1.82
C LYS A 92 -4.33 11.56 -0.53
N LYS A 93 -4.09 10.88 0.58
CA LYS A 93 -4.64 11.21 1.89
C LYS A 93 -3.82 12.27 2.64
N GLY A 94 -2.70 12.71 2.08
CA GLY A 94 -1.83 13.70 2.73
C GLY A 94 -1.10 13.16 3.95
N LEU A 95 -0.83 11.86 3.99
CA LEU A 95 -0.14 11.20 5.09
C LEU A 95 1.36 11.16 4.87
N ASP A 96 2.13 11.27 5.95
CA ASP A 96 3.56 11.00 5.91
C ASP A 96 3.81 9.52 5.59
N LEU A 97 4.84 9.26 4.76
CA LEU A 97 5.17 7.91 4.32
C LEU A 97 5.92 7.15 5.42
N THR A 98 5.21 6.75 6.45
CA THR A 98 5.72 5.94 7.56
C THR A 98 4.97 4.62 7.64
N PHE A 99 5.65 3.60 8.14
CA PHE A 99 5.03 2.28 8.33
C PHE A 99 3.86 2.35 9.32
N SER A 100 4.00 3.15 10.37
CA SER A 100 2.93 3.36 11.35
C SER A 100 1.67 3.93 10.71
N ASN A 101 1.80 4.95 9.86
CA ASN A 101 0.66 5.52 9.13
C ASN A 101 0.06 4.51 8.15
N ALA A 102 0.90 3.71 7.49
CA ALA A 102 0.41 2.68 6.60
C ALA A 102 -0.45 1.66 7.34
N LEU A 103 0.00 1.18 8.49
CA LEU A 103 -0.77 0.23 9.30
C LEU A 103 -2.06 0.84 9.85
N ASP A 104 -2.00 2.08 10.34
CA ASP A 104 -3.12 2.70 11.04
C ASP A 104 -4.17 3.29 10.09
N LYS A 105 -3.74 3.85 8.96
CA LYS A 105 -4.60 4.65 8.08
C LYS A 105 -4.95 3.99 6.76
N ILE A 106 -4.21 2.98 6.33
CA ILE A 106 -4.51 2.23 5.11
C ILE A 106 -5.16 0.92 5.50
N ASN A 107 -6.48 0.85 5.29
CA ASN A 107 -7.27 -0.29 5.75
C ASN A 107 -7.18 -1.51 4.84
N ASP A 108 -6.68 -1.35 3.62
CA ASP A 108 -6.63 -2.40 2.62
C ASP A 108 -5.21 -2.86 2.25
N LEU A 109 -4.28 -2.81 3.21
CA LEU A 109 -2.94 -3.38 3.04
C LEU A 109 -3.02 -4.87 2.69
N ILE A 110 -3.97 -5.56 3.29
CA ILE A 110 -4.26 -6.96 3.04
C ILE A 110 -5.72 -7.02 2.61
N GLY A 111 -5.97 -7.59 1.45
CA GLY A 111 -7.32 -7.67 0.90
C GLY A 111 -7.69 -9.08 0.49
N VAL A 112 -8.92 -9.48 0.78
CA VAL A 112 -9.51 -10.73 0.32
C VAL A 112 -10.86 -10.39 -0.32
N ARG A 113 -11.10 -10.98 -1.49
CA ARG A 113 -12.33 -10.78 -2.24
C ARG A 113 -12.95 -12.12 -2.58
N ALA A 114 -14.25 -12.23 -2.40
CA ALA A 114 -15.02 -13.36 -2.86
C ALA A 114 -16.12 -12.87 -3.82
N VAL A 115 -16.29 -13.58 -4.93
CA VAL A 115 -17.37 -13.32 -5.89
C VAL A 115 -18.42 -14.40 -5.72
N CYS A 116 -19.63 -13.98 -5.40
CA CYS A 116 -20.74 -14.88 -5.11
C CYS A 116 -21.72 -14.96 -6.28
N ALA A 117 -22.28 -16.13 -6.48
CA ALA A 117 -23.40 -16.35 -7.39
C ALA A 117 -24.72 -16.22 -6.63
N TYR A 118 -25.68 -15.61 -7.27
CA TYR A 118 -27.04 -15.50 -6.73
C TYR A 118 -27.95 -16.57 -7.30
#